data_bf3e36afe32ae675ad4c0ac681d6f6f5
#
_entry.id   bf3e36afe32ae675ad4c0ac681d6f6f5
#
_cell.length_a   1.000
_cell.length_b   1.000
_cell.length_c   1.000
_cell.angle_alpha   90.00
_cell.angle_beta   90.00
_cell.angle_gamma   90.00
#
_symmetry.space_group_name_H-M   'P 1'
#
loop_
_entity.id
_entity.type
_entity.pdbx_description
1 polymer ?
#
loop_
_entity_poly.entity_id
_entity_poly.type
_entity_poly.pdbx_seq_one_letter_code
_entity_poly.pdbx_strand_id
1 'polypeptide(L)'
;MEERLNVLFISSGNSRNFEIAPFIKSQGDSLQEQGVDVDYFLVSEKGIRGYWRASKNLKNELKKKRIDIIHAHYSLCALTAIVARPKIPIVMSLMGTDAYGEYVGVKRVKFSSRYLTLVTFLVQPFVDLIISKSANIEKYVYLKKKSNIIPNGVNAEVFKIVSSKSQLRKELGLDESKKLVLYLGNKSDPRKNFGLVNSSVKLLTDDNTEIISPYPVAHDLLPKYYNACDVFVMPAFMEGSPNVIKEAMACNCPIVSTDVGDAKWILGNTEGCYVSDFSTEVFSKKIKLALEFSKKNNRTSGRERILDLGIDTDSIAKRIVKLYAQLIGR
;
A
#
# COMPACT_ATOMS: atom_id res chain seq x y z
N MET A 1 -8.08 9.19 -34.20
CA MET A 1 -8.01 9.16 -32.71
C MET A 1 -7.84 7.71 -32.32
N GLU A 2 -6.76 7.35 -31.66
CA GLU A 2 -6.62 6.01 -31.10
C GLU A 2 -7.75 5.79 -30.09
N GLU A 3 -8.43 4.68 -30.20
CA GLU A 3 -9.52 4.30 -29.34
C GLU A 3 -8.99 4.02 -27.94
N ARG A 4 -9.49 4.72 -26.91
CA ARG A 4 -9.04 4.57 -25.53
C ARG A 4 -9.28 3.14 -25.04
N LEU A 5 -8.38 2.69 -24.20
CA LEU A 5 -8.46 1.37 -23.58
C LEU A 5 -9.45 1.43 -22.40
N ASN A 6 -10.47 0.56 -22.41
CA ASN A 6 -11.47 0.47 -21.35
C ASN A 6 -11.12 -0.66 -20.37
N VAL A 7 -10.80 -0.32 -19.13
CA VAL A 7 -10.39 -1.26 -18.09
C VAL A 7 -11.41 -1.28 -16.96
N LEU A 8 -11.87 -2.48 -16.60
CA LEU A 8 -12.75 -2.67 -15.46
C LEU A 8 -11.94 -3.11 -14.24
N PHE A 9 -11.85 -2.25 -13.21
CA PHE A 9 -11.27 -2.60 -11.92
C PHE A 9 -12.29 -3.36 -11.09
N ILE A 10 -11.92 -4.56 -10.64
CA ILE A 10 -12.71 -5.32 -9.66
C ILE A 10 -12.00 -5.24 -8.32
N SER A 11 -12.69 -4.72 -7.31
CA SER A 11 -12.17 -4.61 -5.95
C SER A 11 -13.21 -4.96 -4.89
N SER A 12 -12.75 -5.18 -3.65
CA SER A 12 -13.64 -5.34 -2.51
C SER A 12 -14.26 -3.98 -2.13
N GLY A 13 -15.58 -3.91 -2.05
CA GLY A 13 -16.35 -2.79 -1.50
C GLY A 13 -16.76 -3.00 -0.03
N ASN A 14 -16.07 -3.88 0.69
CA ASN A 14 -16.44 -4.30 2.05
C ASN A 14 -15.80 -3.48 3.18
N SER A 15 -15.07 -2.43 2.87
CA SER A 15 -14.46 -1.56 3.88
C SER A 15 -15.53 -0.70 4.58
N ARG A 16 -15.33 -0.45 5.90
CA ARG A 16 -16.20 0.46 6.66
C ARG A 16 -15.85 1.93 6.45
N ASN A 17 -14.65 2.22 5.98
CA ASN A 17 -14.10 3.58 5.96
C ASN A 17 -14.08 4.21 4.56
N PHE A 18 -14.19 3.40 3.52
CA PHE A 18 -14.17 3.86 2.12
C PHE A 18 -14.83 2.83 1.20
N GLU A 19 -15.46 3.29 0.15
CA GLU A 19 -16.08 2.45 -0.88
C GLU A 19 -15.01 1.76 -1.74
N ILE A 20 -14.00 2.54 -2.18
CA ILE A 20 -12.82 2.04 -2.91
C ILE A 20 -11.58 2.35 -2.07
N ALA A 21 -10.71 1.36 -1.91
CA ALA A 21 -9.46 1.57 -1.18
C ALA A 21 -8.62 2.71 -1.81
N PRO A 22 -8.11 3.68 -1.03
CA PRO A 22 -7.45 4.88 -1.56
C PRO A 22 -6.33 4.60 -2.58
N PHE A 23 -5.54 3.56 -2.37
CA PHE A 23 -4.46 3.18 -3.30
C PHE A 23 -4.99 2.59 -4.63
N ILE A 24 -6.17 1.93 -4.64
CA ILE A 24 -6.82 1.45 -5.87
C ILE A 24 -7.39 2.62 -6.64
N LYS A 25 -8.03 3.56 -5.92
CA LYS A 25 -8.54 4.80 -6.51
C LYS A 25 -7.39 5.60 -7.14
N SER A 26 -6.32 5.83 -6.40
CA SER A 26 -5.12 6.54 -6.89
C SER A 26 -4.49 5.86 -8.11
N GLN A 27 -4.46 4.53 -8.15
CA GLN A 27 -3.99 3.79 -9.33
C GLN A 27 -4.93 3.99 -10.54
N GLY A 28 -6.24 3.96 -10.33
CA GLY A 28 -7.23 4.22 -11.39
C GLY A 28 -7.10 5.64 -11.94
N ASP A 29 -7.02 6.64 -11.06
CA ASP A 29 -6.87 8.04 -11.44
C ASP A 29 -5.59 8.26 -12.27
N SER A 30 -4.46 7.67 -11.84
CA SER A 30 -3.20 7.77 -12.58
C SER A 30 -3.22 7.08 -13.95
N LEU A 31 -4.00 6.00 -14.12
CA LEU A 31 -4.22 5.38 -15.42
C LEU A 31 -5.10 6.24 -16.32
N GLN A 32 -6.11 6.93 -15.77
CA GLN A 32 -6.94 7.87 -16.52
C GLN A 32 -6.11 9.04 -17.05
N GLU A 33 -5.14 9.53 -16.28
CA GLU A 33 -4.16 10.54 -16.72
C GLU A 33 -3.29 10.04 -17.89
N GLN A 34 -3.07 8.72 -18.00
CA GLN A 34 -2.38 8.09 -19.14
C GLN A 34 -3.31 7.70 -20.30
N GLY A 35 -4.57 8.18 -20.31
CA GLY A 35 -5.51 7.95 -21.41
C GLY A 35 -6.25 6.61 -21.37
N VAL A 36 -6.27 5.92 -20.24
CA VAL A 36 -7.05 4.69 -20.01
C VAL A 36 -8.38 5.05 -19.37
N ASP A 37 -9.50 4.57 -19.90
CA ASP A 37 -10.79 4.71 -19.23
C ASP A 37 -10.96 3.60 -18.18
N VAL A 38 -11.17 3.99 -16.91
CA VAL A 38 -11.26 3.06 -15.78
C VAL A 38 -12.64 3.11 -15.16
N ASP A 39 -13.34 1.97 -15.21
CA ASP A 39 -14.59 1.72 -14.50
C ASP A 39 -14.34 0.85 -13.27
N TYR A 40 -15.26 0.87 -12.29
CA TYR A 40 -15.14 0.10 -11.05
C TYR A 40 -16.33 -0.84 -10.85
N PHE A 41 -16.03 -2.10 -10.51
CA PHE A 41 -16.99 -3.08 -10.05
C PHE A 41 -16.63 -3.50 -8.62
N LEU A 42 -17.52 -3.20 -7.67
CA LEU A 42 -17.27 -3.41 -6.25
C LEU A 42 -17.99 -4.67 -5.76
N VAL A 43 -17.26 -5.58 -5.13
CA VAL A 43 -17.81 -6.76 -4.48
C VAL A 43 -18.17 -6.40 -3.04
N SER A 44 -19.44 -6.17 -2.77
CA SER A 44 -19.94 -5.70 -1.47
C SER A 44 -20.18 -6.84 -0.47
N GLU A 45 -20.40 -8.06 -0.94
CA GLU A 45 -20.64 -9.22 -0.10
C GLU A 45 -19.32 -9.83 0.43
N LYS A 46 -19.38 -10.39 1.64
CA LYS A 46 -18.22 -11.02 2.29
C LYS A 46 -18.13 -12.52 2.01
N GLY A 47 -16.90 -13.03 2.07
CA GLY A 47 -16.61 -14.45 1.94
C GLY A 47 -16.76 -15.00 0.53
N ILE A 48 -16.28 -16.21 0.30
CA ILE A 48 -16.24 -16.88 -1.01
C ILE A 48 -17.62 -16.93 -1.71
N ARG A 49 -18.69 -17.12 -0.95
CA ARG A 49 -20.06 -17.16 -1.50
C ARG A 49 -20.51 -15.81 -2.05
N GLY A 50 -20.10 -14.70 -1.39
CA GLY A 50 -20.39 -13.36 -1.86
C GLY A 50 -19.68 -13.06 -3.18
N TYR A 51 -18.41 -13.41 -3.29
CA TYR A 51 -17.63 -13.28 -4.52
C TYR A 51 -18.19 -14.14 -5.67
N TRP A 52 -18.68 -15.33 -5.35
CA TRP A 52 -19.37 -16.18 -6.34
C TRP A 52 -20.68 -15.55 -6.85
N ARG A 53 -21.51 -14.98 -5.97
CA ARG A 53 -22.73 -14.29 -6.40
C ARG A 53 -22.43 -13.06 -7.23
N ALA A 54 -21.40 -12.29 -6.86
CA ALA A 54 -20.95 -11.12 -7.59
C ALA A 54 -20.57 -11.44 -9.05
N SER A 55 -20.14 -12.66 -9.35
CA SER A 55 -19.82 -13.08 -10.72
C SER A 55 -21.02 -13.02 -11.68
N LYS A 56 -22.24 -13.29 -11.20
CA LYS A 56 -23.48 -13.15 -12.01
C LYS A 56 -23.74 -11.69 -12.36
N ASN A 57 -23.59 -10.79 -11.39
CA ASN A 57 -23.76 -9.36 -11.59
C ASN A 57 -22.69 -8.83 -12.56
N LEU A 58 -21.42 -9.23 -12.37
CA LEU A 58 -20.32 -8.89 -13.27
C LEU A 58 -20.61 -9.33 -14.71
N LYS A 59 -21.12 -10.56 -14.92
CA LYS A 59 -21.49 -11.05 -16.24
C LYS A 59 -22.54 -10.18 -16.94
N ASN A 60 -23.45 -9.60 -16.17
CA ASN A 60 -24.47 -8.69 -16.69
C ASN A 60 -23.87 -7.31 -17.02
N GLU A 61 -22.97 -6.80 -16.18
CA GLU A 61 -22.26 -5.53 -16.46
C GLU A 61 -21.40 -5.60 -17.73
N LEU A 62 -20.68 -6.72 -17.93
CA LEU A 62 -19.85 -6.93 -19.12
C LEU A 62 -20.64 -6.98 -20.44
N LYS A 63 -21.97 -7.15 -20.40
CA LYS A 63 -22.86 -7.07 -21.59
C LYS A 63 -23.26 -5.65 -21.94
N LYS A 64 -23.17 -4.70 -20.99
CA LYS A 64 -23.69 -3.35 -21.14
C LYS A 64 -22.64 -2.38 -21.71
N LYS A 65 -21.35 -2.68 -21.49
CA LYS A 65 -20.24 -1.81 -21.83
C LYS A 65 -19.16 -2.61 -22.55
N ARG A 66 -18.45 -1.93 -23.47
CA ARG A 66 -17.21 -2.46 -24.01
C ARG A 66 -16.14 -2.38 -22.94
N ILE A 67 -15.59 -3.50 -22.54
CA ILE A 67 -14.44 -3.63 -21.65
C ILE A 67 -13.36 -4.41 -22.39
N ASP A 68 -12.15 -3.88 -22.43
CA ASP A 68 -11.01 -4.48 -23.12
C ASP A 68 -10.17 -5.35 -22.17
N ILE A 69 -10.08 -4.97 -20.88
CA ILE A 69 -9.32 -5.70 -19.83
C ILE A 69 -10.10 -5.66 -18.51
N ILE A 70 -10.09 -6.77 -17.78
CA ILE A 70 -10.47 -6.80 -16.36
C ILE A 70 -9.19 -6.78 -15.52
N HIS A 71 -9.08 -5.83 -14.58
CA HIS A 71 -8.02 -5.81 -13.60
C HIS A 71 -8.57 -6.06 -12.19
N ALA A 72 -8.40 -7.28 -11.71
CA ALA A 72 -8.86 -7.70 -10.40
C ALA A 72 -7.83 -7.41 -9.31
N HIS A 73 -8.20 -6.59 -8.35
CA HIS A 73 -7.40 -6.30 -7.16
C HIS A 73 -7.77 -7.28 -6.04
N TYR A 74 -6.92 -8.27 -5.82
CA TYR A 74 -7.12 -9.38 -4.88
C TYR A 74 -7.51 -10.71 -5.56
N SER A 75 -7.05 -11.83 -5.04
CA SER A 75 -7.30 -13.15 -5.65
C SER A 75 -8.79 -13.56 -5.67
N LEU A 76 -9.59 -13.17 -4.67
CA LEU A 76 -11.04 -13.40 -4.70
C LEU A 76 -11.76 -12.56 -5.76
N CYS A 77 -11.26 -11.36 -6.06
CA CYS A 77 -11.76 -10.54 -7.17
C CYS A 77 -11.44 -11.20 -8.51
N ALA A 78 -10.24 -11.78 -8.65
CA ALA A 78 -9.87 -12.57 -9.83
C ALA A 78 -10.77 -13.81 -9.97
N LEU A 79 -11.08 -14.50 -8.86
CA LEU A 79 -12.04 -15.62 -8.88
C LEU A 79 -13.42 -15.17 -9.38
N THR A 80 -13.90 -13.99 -8.98
CA THR A 80 -15.17 -13.41 -9.48
C THR A 80 -15.13 -13.21 -10.98
N ALA A 81 -14.02 -12.66 -11.52
CA ALA A 81 -13.84 -12.47 -12.97
C ALA A 81 -13.81 -13.82 -13.72
N ILE A 82 -13.05 -14.79 -13.24
CA ILE A 82 -12.91 -16.13 -13.83
C ILE A 82 -14.27 -16.85 -13.90
N VAL A 83 -15.05 -16.81 -12.81
CA VAL A 83 -16.38 -17.45 -12.76
C VAL A 83 -17.39 -16.75 -13.68
N ALA A 84 -17.26 -15.45 -13.91
CA ALA A 84 -18.07 -14.74 -14.91
C ALA A 84 -17.75 -15.18 -16.35
N ARG A 85 -16.61 -15.85 -16.60
CA ARG A 85 -16.15 -16.37 -17.89
C ARG A 85 -16.15 -15.30 -19.00
N PRO A 86 -15.41 -14.20 -18.83
CA PRO A 86 -15.28 -13.20 -19.87
C PRO A 86 -14.43 -13.75 -21.03
N LYS A 87 -14.64 -13.19 -22.24
CA LYS A 87 -13.79 -13.46 -23.41
C LYS A 87 -12.64 -12.43 -23.54
N ILE A 88 -12.37 -11.67 -22.49
CA ILE A 88 -11.37 -10.60 -22.44
C ILE A 88 -10.31 -10.94 -21.40
N PRO A 89 -9.07 -10.42 -21.53
CA PRO A 89 -7.98 -10.70 -20.62
C PRO A 89 -8.26 -10.32 -19.18
N ILE A 90 -7.75 -11.12 -18.25
CA ILE A 90 -7.84 -10.89 -16.80
C ILE A 90 -6.44 -10.63 -16.24
N VAL A 91 -6.24 -9.47 -15.66
CA VAL A 91 -5.07 -9.10 -14.86
C VAL A 91 -5.40 -9.29 -13.39
N MET A 92 -4.53 -9.95 -12.63
CA MET A 92 -4.69 -10.11 -11.19
C MET A 92 -3.57 -9.37 -10.44
N SER A 93 -3.92 -8.40 -9.61
CA SER A 93 -3.00 -7.78 -8.65
C SER A 93 -3.09 -8.45 -7.28
N LEU A 94 -1.98 -9.02 -6.81
CA LEU A 94 -1.84 -9.59 -5.47
C LEU A 94 -1.51 -8.48 -4.46
N MET A 95 -2.30 -8.40 -3.37
CA MET A 95 -2.24 -7.31 -2.40
C MET A 95 -1.46 -7.64 -1.12
N GLY A 96 -1.19 -8.92 -0.86
CA GLY A 96 -0.46 -9.41 0.32
C GLY A 96 -1.22 -10.47 1.09
N THR A 97 -2.27 -10.12 1.81
CA THR A 97 -3.04 -11.09 2.60
C THR A 97 -3.65 -12.22 1.78
N ASP A 98 -3.94 -11.99 0.52
CA ASP A 98 -4.35 -13.01 -0.45
C ASP A 98 -3.21 -13.99 -0.79
N ALA A 99 -1.97 -13.53 -0.78
CA ALA A 99 -0.80 -14.36 -1.06
C ALA A 99 -0.36 -15.18 0.18
N TYR A 100 -0.11 -14.50 1.30
CA TYR A 100 0.51 -15.12 2.48
C TYR A 100 -0.42 -15.28 3.70
N GLY A 101 -1.69 -14.88 3.60
CA GLY A 101 -2.64 -14.93 4.69
C GLY A 101 -2.54 -13.72 5.65
N GLU A 102 -3.28 -13.77 6.76
CA GLU A 102 -3.34 -12.72 7.77
C GLU A 102 -2.37 -13.02 8.91
N TYR A 103 -1.36 -12.16 9.10
CA TYR A 103 -0.40 -12.28 10.19
C TYR A 103 -0.96 -11.66 11.48
N VAL A 104 -0.81 -12.38 12.59
CA VAL A 104 -1.24 -11.96 13.93
C VAL A 104 -0.07 -11.87 14.91
N GLY A 105 1.15 -11.94 14.41
CA GLY A 105 2.42 -11.86 15.17
C GLY A 105 3.60 -12.28 14.29
N VAL A 106 4.81 -12.25 14.85
CA VAL A 106 6.03 -12.67 14.15
C VAL A 106 5.87 -14.13 13.69
N LYS A 107 5.92 -14.37 12.36
CA LYS A 107 5.77 -15.70 11.74
C LYS A 107 4.47 -16.46 12.10
N ARG A 108 3.47 -15.79 12.67
CA ARG A 108 2.19 -16.41 13.07
C ARG A 108 1.09 -15.99 12.12
N VAL A 109 0.67 -16.90 11.23
CA VAL A 109 -0.45 -16.69 10.29
C VAL A 109 -1.73 -17.28 10.89
N LYS A 110 -2.82 -16.52 10.84
CA LYS A 110 -4.14 -16.94 11.24
C LYS A 110 -4.61 -18.11 10.37
N PHE A 111 -4.91 -19.26 10.99
CA PHE A 111 -5.27 -20.47 10.26
C PHE A 111 -6.46 -20.26 9.30
N SER A 112 -7.48 -19.54 9.77
CA SER A 112 -8.68 -19.23 8.97
C SER A 112 -8.41 -18.36 7.72
N SER A 113 -7.22 -17.78 7.56
CA SER A 113 -6.85 -16.99 6.38
C SER A 113 -6.08 -17.78 5.31
N ARG A 114 -5.65 -19.01 5.62
CA ARG A 114 -4.86 -19.85 4.70
C ARG A 114 -5.61 -20.22 3.41
N TYR A 115 -6.94 -20.24 3.45
CA TYR A 115 -7.73 -20.48 2.24
C TYR A 115 -7.50 -19.41 1.17
N LEU A 116 -7.13 -18.19 1.55
CA LEU A 116 -6.81 -17.11 0.61
C LEU A 116 -5.58 -17.47 -0.23
N THR A 117 -4.53 -17.97 0.43
CA THR A 117 -3.34 -18.48 -0.26
C THR A 117 -3.68 -19.61 -1.22
N LEU A 118 -4.54 -20.55 -0.80
CA LEU A 118 -5.02 -21.62 -1.68
C LEU A 118 -5.75 -21.06 -2.90
N VAL A 119 -6.67 -20.11 -2.70
CA VAL A 119 -7.38 -19.45 -3.82
C VAL A 119 -6.37 -18.79 -4.75
N THR A 120 -5.36 -18.09 -4.22
CA THR A 120 -4.30 -17.46 -5.02
C THR A 120 -3.55 -18.47 -5.89
N PHE A 121 -3.26 -19.67 -5.41
CA PHE A 121 -2.67 -20.73 -6.22
C PHE A 121 -3.63 -21.25 -7.31
N LEU A 122 -4.89 -21.47 -6.95
CA LEU A 122 -5.88 -22.06 -7.86
C LEU A 122 -6.30 -21.13 -9.01
N VAL A 123 -6.28 -19.81 -8.82
CA VAL A 123 -6.70 -18.84 -9.84
C VAL A 123 -5.62 -18.51 -10.87
N GLN A 124 -4.33 -18.71 -10.56
CA GLN A 124 -3.22 -18.32 -11.44
C GLN A 124 -3.28 -18.88 -12.87
N PRO A 125 -3.70 -20.14 -13.13
CA PRO A 125 -3.80 -20.66 -14.49
C PRO A 125 -4.82 -19.91 -15.36
N PHE A 126 -5.84 -19.33 -14.74
CA PHE A 126 -7.02 -18.74 -15.39
C PHE A 126 -6.92 -17.22 -15.58
N VAL A 127 -5.81 -16.60 -15.19
CA VAL A 127 -5.52 -15.19 -15.44
C VAL A 127 -4.41 -15.06 -16.47
N ASP A 128 -4.41 -13.95 -17.21
CA ASP A 128 -3.47 -13.72 -18.31
C ASP A 128 -2.20 -13.01 -17.84
N LEU A 129 -2.34 -12.16 -16.81
CA LEU A 129 -1.23 -11.40 -16.22
C LEU A 129 -1.38 -11.34 -14.69
N ILE A 130 -0.26 -11.46 -13.98
CA ILE A 130 -0.18 -11.31 -12.52
C ILE A 130 0.70 -10.11 -12.19
N ILE A 131 0.24 -9.25 -11.30
CA ILE A 131 1.03 -8.16 -10.74
C ILE A 131 1.22 -8.42 -9.24
N SER A 132 2.45 -8.69 -8.84
CA SER A 132 2.84 -8.79 -7.44
C SER A 132 3.32 -7.44 -6.92
N LYS A 133 2.85 -7.01 -5.76
CA LYS A 133 3.23 -5.69 -5.23
C LYS A 133 4.64 -5.64 -4.62
N SER A 134 5.24 -6.80 -4.34
CA SER A 134 6.62 -6.91 -3.84
C SER A 134 7.22 -8.29 -4.11
N ALA A 135 8.55 -8.41 -3.97
CA ALA A 135 9.25 -9.68 -4.07
C ALA A 135 8.76 -10.71 -3.03
N ASN A 136 8.28 -10.26 -1.87
CA ASN A 136 7.72 -11.13 -0.85
C ASN A 136 6.39 -11.76 -1.29
N ILE A 137 5.53 -11.00 -1.97
CA ILE A 137 4.28 -11.50 -2.56
C ILE A 137 4.60 -12.40 -3.74
N GLU A 138 5.59 -12.04 -4.56
CA GLU A 138 6.01 -12.81 -5.74
C GLU A 138 6.42 -14.25 -5.41
N LYS A 139 6.84 -14.56 -4.19
CA LYS A 139 7.15 -15.93 -3.72
C LYS A 139 5.93 -16.87 -3.82
N TYR A 140 4.72 -16.33 -3.79
CA TYR A 140 3.45 -17.08 -3.89
C TYR A 140 2.92 -17.21 -5.32
N VAL A 141 3.64 -16.69 -6.30
CA VAL A 141 3.35 -16.90 -7.72
C VAL A 141 4.21 -18.04 -8.24
N TYR A 142 3.59 -19.09 -8.78
CA TYR A 142 4.32 -20.19 -9.42
C TYR A 142 4.38 -20.04 -10.95
N LEU A 143 3.42 -19.32 -11.55
CA LEU A 143 3.43 -19.02 -13.01
C LEU A 143 4.23 -17.73 -13.30
N LYS A 144 5.53 -17.76 -13.02
CA LYS A 144 6.43 -16.61 -13.13
C LYS A 144 6.43 -15.93 -14.51
N LYS A 145 6.21 -16.69 -15.59
CA LYS A 145 6.15 -16.14 -16.95
C LYS A 145 5.00 -15.16 -17.17
N LYS A 146 3.95 -15.22 -16.35
CA LYS A 146 2.81 -14.31 -16.39
C LYS A 146 2.92 -13.18 -15.33
N SER A 147 4.03 -13.11 -14.58
CA SER A 147 4.12 -12.24 -13.41
C SER A 147 5.10 -11.09 -13.59
N ASN A 148 4.72 -9.93 -13.04
CA ASN A 148 5.56 -8.75 -12.95
C ASN A 148 5.48 -8.17 -11.53
N ILE A 149 6.62 -7.73 -10.99
CA ILE A 149 6.66 -7.03 -9.70
C ILE A 149 6.45 -5.54 -9.97
N ILE A 150 5.26 -5.04 -9.59
CA ILE A 150 4.89 -3.62 -9.71
C ILE A 150 4.24 -3.19 -8.41
N PRO A 151 4.94 -2.45 -7.54
CA PRO A 151 4.36 -1.92 -6.30
C PRO A 151 3.26 -0.91 -6.59
N ASN A 152 2.47 -0.54 -5.57
CA ASN A 152 1.59 0.61 -5.70
C ASN A 152 2.43 1.89 -5.81
N GLY A 153 2.00 2.82 -6.65
CA GLY A 153 2.60 4.14 -6.73
C GLY A 153 2.20 5.03 -5.56
N VAL A 154 3.04 6.01 -5.22
CA VAL A 154 2.69 7.11 -4.34
C VAL A 154 2.44 8.37 -5.16
N ASN A 155 1.36 9.08 -4.87
CA ASN A 155 1.10 10.37 -5.52
C ASN A 155 2.06 11.43 -4.95
N ALA A 156 3.15 11.67 -5.67
CA ALA A 156 4.20 12.61 -5.26
C ALA A 156 3.74 14.08 -5.34
N GLU A 157 2.62 14.40 -5.97
CA GLU A 157 2.05 15.74 -5.96
C GLU A 157 1.18 16.01 -4.73
N VAL A 158 0.62 14.98 -4.15
CA VAL A 158 -0.11 15.03 -2.88
C VAL A 158 0.85 14.91 -1.70
N PHE A 159 1.72 13.90 -1.73
CA PHE A 159 2.71 13.64 -0.68
C PHE A 159 4.01 14.37 -1.01
N LYS A 160 4.15 15.57 -0.49
CA LYS A 160 5.31 16.45 -0.66
C LYS A 160 5.49 17.34 0.56
N ILE A 161 6.55 18.12 0.58
CA ILE A 161 6.71 19.18 1.58
C ILE A 161 5.67 20.28 1.28
N VAL A 162 4.77 20.53 2.24
CA VAL A 162 3.63 21.46 2.04
C VAL A 162 3.80 22.77 2.79
N SER A 163 4.52 22.76 3.93
CA SER A 163 4.76 23.97 4.74
C SER A 163 5.88 23.74 5.76
N SER A 164 6.19 24.75 6.58
CA SER A 164 7.13 24.60 7.69
C SER A 164 6.54 23.69 8.77
N LYS A 165 7.43 22.96 9.47
CA LYS A 165 7.04 22.06 10.57
C LYS A 165 6.28 22.79 11.68
N SER A 166 6.74 23.98 12.09
CA SER A 166 6.08 24.81 13.12
C SER A 166 4.68 25.23 12.70
N GLN A 167 4.48 25.71 11.47
CA GLN A 167 3.15 26.09 11.01
C GLN A 167 2.17 24.91 11.03
N LEU A 168 2.61 23.74 10.55
CA LEU A 168 1.76 22.54 10.54
C LEU A 168 1.44 22.03 11.94
N ARG A 169 2.38 22.15 12.89
CA ARG A 169 2.11 21.80 14.29
C ARG A 169 1.01 22.69 14.89
N LYS A 170 1.05 24.00 14.62
CA LYS A 170 -0.03 24.93 15.04
C LYS A 170 -1.38 24.56 14.40
N GLU A 171 -1.39 24.30 13.10
CA GLU A 171 -2.62 23.92 12.40
C GLU A 171 -3.23 22.61 12.93
N LEU A 172 -2.40 21.65 13.32
CA LEU A 172 -2.82 20.34 13.83
C LEU A 172 -2.98 20.30 15.36
N GLY A 173 -2.73 21.40 16.07
CA GLY A 173 -2.80 21.48 17.54
C GLY A 173 -1.74 20.61 18.23
N LEU A 174 -0.56 20.44 17.60
CA LEU A 174 0.55 19.64 18.12
C LEU A 174 1.55 20.52 18.88
N ASP A 175 2.15 19.98 19.95
CA ASP A 175 3.13 20.69 20.75
C ASP A 175 4.42 20.96 19.97
N GLU A 176 4.77 22.24 19.83
CA GLU A 176 5.97 22.67 19.09
C GLU A 176 7.27 22.35 19.83
N SER A 177 7.24 22.21 21.14
CA SER A 177 8.41 21.91 21.98
C SER A 177 8.78 20.43 22.01
N LYS A 178 7.82 19.55 21.67
CA LYS A 178 7.99 18.08 21.73
C LYS A 178 8.70 17.51 20.49
N LYS A 179 9.37 16.38 20.71
CA LYS A 179 9.81 15.47 19.63
C LYS A 179 8.64 14.57 19.28
N LEU A 180 8.15 14.65 18.04
CA LEU A 180 6.91 13.99 17.63
C LEU A 180 7.20 12.72 16.82
N VAL A 181 6.77 11.58 17.35
CA VAL A 181 6.85 10.25 16.72
C VAL A 181 5.48 9.91 16.13
N LEU A 182 5.36 9.92 14.80
CA LEU A 182 4.12 9.61 14.11
C LEU A 182 3.92 8.10 13.98
N TYR A 183 2.77 7.61 14.41
CA TYR A 183 2.30 6.25 14.16
C TYR A 183 0.94 6.28 13.46
N LEU A 184 0.87 5.66 12.27
CA LEU A 184 -0.35 5.58 11.47
C LEU A 184 -0.90 4.16 11.45
N GLY A 185 -1.87 3.88 12.31
CA GLY A 185 -2.52 2.59 12.38
C GLY A 185 -3.55 2.53 13.51
N ASN A 186 -4.47 1.60 13.39
CA ASN A 186 -5.36 1.28 14.50
C ASN A 186 -4.54 0.64 15.63
N LYS A 187 -4.50 1.27 16.80
CA LYS A 187 -3.78 0.75 17.99
C LYS A 187 -4.30 -0.62 18.44
N SER A 188 -5.57 -0.92 18.13
CA SER A 188 -6.20 -2.21 18.48
C SER A 188 -5.97 -3.30 17.42
N ASP A 189 -5.36 -2.99 16.26
CA ASP A 189 -5.01 -4.00 15.25
C ASP A 189 -3.66 -4.64 15.62
N PRO A 190 -3.65 -5.92 16.03
CA PRO A 190 -2.42 -6.59 16.44
C PRO A 190 -1.36 -6.65 15.33
N ARG A 191 -1.78 -6.64 14.04
CA ARG A 191 -0.86 -6.66 12.90
C ARG A 191 0.02 -5.43 12.84
N LYS A 192 -0.51 -4.28 13.30
CA LYS A 192 0.16 -2.97 13.30
C LYS A 192 1.11 -2.77 14.47
N ASN A 193 1.10 -3.67 15.47
CA ASN A 193 2.08 -3.78 16.55
C ASN A 193 2.39 -2.47 17.30
N PHE A 194 1.34 -1.72 17.69
CA PHE A 194 1.50 -0.48 18.44
C PHE A 194 2.30 -0.66 19.75
N GLY A 195 2.22 -1.84 20.36
CA GLY A 195 2.96 -2.17 21.59
C GLY A 195 4.47 -1.96 21.46
N LEU A 196 5.06 -2.29 20.30
CA LEU A 196 6.49 -2.09 20.06
C LEU A 196 6.84 -0.58 20.10
N VAL A 197 6.05 0.28 19.45
CA VAL A 197 6.29 1.74 19.46
C VAL A 197 6.20 2.29 20.89
N ASN A 198 5.10 1.94 21.58
CA ASN A 198 4.85 2.43 22.93
C ASN A 198 5.98 2.04 23.91
N SER A 199 6.42 0.79 23.87
CA SER A 199 7.53 0.31 24.71
C SER A 199 8.86 0.96 24.31
N SER A 200 9.13 1.12 23.01
CA SER A 200 10.37 1.71 22.52
C SER A 200 10.52 3.20 22.83
N VAL A 201 9.43 3.95 22.74
CA VAL A 201 9.44 5.38 23.11
C VAL A 201 9.65 5.55 24.62
N LYS A 202 9.04 4.70 25.46
CA LYS A 202 9.27 4.72 26.91
C LYS A 202 10.74 4.44 27.29
N LEU A 203 11.47 3.64 26.49
CA LEU A 203 12.89 3.38 26.72
C LEU A 203 13.80 4.57 26.37
N LEU A 204 13.31 5.59 25.66
CA LEU A 204 14.11 6.78 25.36
C LEU A 204 14.44 7.61 26.61
N THR A 205 13.71 7.40 27.73
CA THR A 205 13.86 8.16 28.98
C THR A 205 13.87 9.68 28.76
N ASP A 206 13.16 10.13 27.75
CA ASP A 206 13.07 11.52 27.31
C ASP A 206 11.60 11.97 27.38
N ASP A 207 11.24 12.65 28.46
CA ASP A 207 9.88 13.16 28.69
C ASP A 207 9.42 14.17 27.62
N ASN A 208 10.35 14.61 26.77
CA ASN A 208 10.07 15.51 25.65
C ASN A 208 9.68 14.79 24.35
N THR A 209 9.50 13.46 24.36
CA THR A 209 9.08 12.67 23.19
C THR A 209 7.62 12.25 23.31
N GLU A 210 6.82 12.54 22.28
CA GLU A 210 5.39 12.24 22.22
C GLU A 210 5.02 11.38 21.00
N ILE A 211 4.11 10.41 21.20
CA ILE A 211 3.57 9.58 20.09
C ILE A 211 2.30 10.22 19.56
N ILE A 212 2.34 10.68 18.32
CA ILE A 212 1.17 11.17 17.58
C ILE A 212 0.53 10.01 16.82
N SER A 213 -0.74 9.75 17.13
CA SER A 213 -1.50 8.64 16.52
C SER A 213 -2.91 9.13 16.14
N PRO A 214 -3.05 9.79 14.99
CA PRO A 214 -4.30 10.46 14.59
C PRO A 214 -5.38 9.51 14.05
N TYR A 215 -5.18 8.19 14.08
CA TYR A 215 -6.14 7.21 13.54
C TYR A 215 -7.49 7.21 14.27
N PRO A 216 -8.64 7.24 13.56
CA PRO A 216 -8.78 7.37 12.11
C PRO A 216 -8.51 8.79 11.62
N VAL A 217 -7.84 8.91 10.47
CA VAL A 217 -7.50 10.20 9.87
C VAL A 217 -7.84 10.18 8.37
N ALA A 218 -8.34 11.28 7.84
CA ALA A 218 -8.60 11.45 6.42
C ALA A 218 -7.27 11.42 5.63
N HIS A 219 -7.28 10.77 4.46
CA HIS A 219 -6.06 10.52 3.68
C HIS A 219 -5.38 11.81 3.20
N ASP A 220 -6.16 12.84 2.93
CA ASP A 220 -5.69 14.18 2.51
C ASP A 220 -4.98 14.97 3.64
N LEU A 221 -5.19 14.59 4.90
CA LEU A 221 -4.47 15.16 6.04
C LEU A 221 -3.12 14.49 6.32
N LEU A 222 -2.88 13.28 5.78
CA LEU A 222 -1.63 12.54 6.01
C LEU A 222 -0.38 13.34 5.63
N PRO A 223 -0.31 14.08 4.49
CA PRO A 223 0.84 14.89 4.17
C PRO A 223 1.18 15.91 5.28
N LYS A 224 0.18 16.51 5.92
CA LYS A 224 0.42 17.44 7.04
C LYS A 224 1.07 16.75 8.22
N TYR A 225 0.62 15.56 8.60
CA TYR A 225 1.21 14.79 9.70
C TYR A 225 2.65 14.35 9.42
N TYR A 226 2.94 13.83 8.21
CA TYR A 226 4.32 13.49 7.81
C TYR A 226 5.24 14.70 7.83
N ASN A 227 4.71 15.88 7.52
CA ASN A 227 5.46 17.12 7.51
C ASN A 227 5.62 17.75 8.90
N ALA A 228 4.66 17.55 9.84
CA ALA A 228 4.68 18.11 11.19
C ALA A 228 5.55 17.31 12.15
N CYS A 229 5.62 15.99 11.99
CA CYS A 229 6.33 15.09 12.90
C CYS A 229 7.84 14.99 12.60
N ASP A 230 8.61 14.51 13.58
CA ASP A 230 10.06 14.37 13.47
C ASP A 230 10.48 13.03 12.90
N VAL A 231 9.70 11.98 13.16
CA VAL A 231 9.91 10.64 12.66
C VAL A 231 8.59 9.93 12.46
N PHE A 232 8.46 9.18 11.37
CA PHE A 232 7.38 8.22 11.16
C PHE A 232 7.85 6.82 11.54
N VAL A 233 7.00 6.05 12.24
CA VAL A 233 7.32 4.68 12.67
C VAL A 233 6.31 3.68 12.14
N MET A 234 6.81 2.56 11.56
CA MET A 234 5.98 1.46 11.08
C MET A 234 6.47 0.12 11.65
N PRO A 235 5.93 -0.33 12.80
CA PRO A 235 6.36 -1.54 13.51
C PRO A 235 5.62 -2.81 13.07
N ALA A 236 4.92 -2.79 11.95
CA ALA A 236 4.02 -3.87 11.50
C ALA A 236 4.71 -5.24 11.43
N PHE A 237 3.98 -6.33 11.74
CA PHE A 237 4.49 -7.69 11.63
C PHE A 237 4.58 -8.19 10.19
N MET A 238 3.75 -7.66 9.30
CA MET A 238 3.74 -7.99 7.88
C MET A 238 3.04 -6.91 7.07
N GLU A 239 3.63 -6.59 5.93
CA GLU A 239 3.04 -5.74 4.89
C GLU A 239 3.37 -6.34 3.51
N GLY A 240 2.55 -6.00 2.51
CA GLY A 240 2.82 -6.40 1.12
C GLY A 240 3.82 -5.44 0.46
N SER A 241 3.40 -4.20 0.30
CA SER A 241 4.19 -3.06 -0.18
C SER A 241 3.59 -1.82 0.50
N PRO A 242 4.16 -1.37 1.65
CA PRO A 242 3.51 -0.39 2.52
C PRO A 242 3.47 1.00 1.90
N ASN A 243 2.26 1.48 1.60
CA ASN A 243 2.05 2.82 1.03
C ASN A 243 2.53 3.92 1.98
N VAL A 244 2.27 3.76 3.29
CA VAL A 244 2.67 4.73 4.32
C VAL A 244 4.19 5.02 4.35
N ILE A 245 5.03 4.05 3.98
CA ILE A 245 6.48 4.28 3.83
C ILE A 245 6.77 5.16 2.61
N LYS A 246 6.15 4.87 1.47
CA LYS A 246 6.31 5.68 0.25
C LYS A 246 5.80 7.10 0.44
N GLU A 247 4.68 7.25 1.13
CA GLU A 247 4.08 8.54 1.50
C GLU A 247 5.01 9.36 2.40
N ALA A 248 5.57 8.73 3.45
CA ALA A 248 6.54 9.36 4.34
C ALA A 248 7.84 9.73 3.61
N MET A 249 8.36 8.84 2.73
CA MET A 249 9.51 9.11 1.86
C MET A 249 9.25 10.29 0.93
N ALA A 250 8.09 10.33 0.28
CA ALA A 250 7.71 11.42 -0.62
C ALA A 250 7.59 12.78 0.12
N CYS A 251 7.26 12.77 1.41
CA CYS A 251 7.27 13.94 2.30
C CYS A 251 8.66 14.22 2.92
N ASN A 252 9.70 13.46 2.58
CA ASN A 252 11.03 13.55 3.17
C ASN A 252 11.04 13.40 4.70
N CYS A 253 10.09 12.65 5.28
CA CYS A 253 10.02 12.38 6.70
C CYS A 253 11.05 11.31 7.08
N PRO A 254 11.83 11.45 8.16
CA PRO A 254 12.64 10.36 8.72
C PRO A 254 11.77 9.15 9.11
N ILE A 255 12.29 7.93 8.90
CA ILE A 255 11.49 6.72 9.06
C ILE A 255 12.21 5.67 9.90
N VAL A 256 11.46 4.99 10.79
CA VAL A 256 11.89 3.73 11.39
C VAL A 256 10.85 2.65 11.09
N SER A 257 11.26 1.59 10.43
CA SER A 257 10.35 0.51 10.03
C SER A 257 10.91 -0.86 10.40
N THR A 258 10.04 -1.81 10.70
CA THR A 258 10.42 -3.23 10.69
C THR A 258 10.67 -3.70 9.25
N ASP A 259 11.47 -4.77 9.08
CA ASP A 259 11.77 -5.35 7.75
C ASP A 259 10.58 -6.17 7.23
N VAL A 260 9.60 -5.49 6.67
CA VAL A 260 8.37 -6.10 6.14
C VAL A 260 8.06 -5.61 4.74
N GLY A 261 7.47 -6.49 3.93
CA GLY A 261 7.15 -6.18 2.54
C GLY A 261 8.40 -5.84 1.72
N ASP A 262 8.37 -4.67 1.11
CA ASP A 262 9.48 -4.06 0.38
C ASP A 262 10.09 -2.84 1.12
N ALA A 263 9.78 -2.66 2.41
CA ALA A 263 10.21 -1.51 3.21
C ALA A 263 11.73 -1.28 3.12
N LYS A 264 12.53 -2.34 3.33
CA LYS A 264 13.99 -2.26 3.26
C LYS A 264 14.49 -1.79 1.89
N TRP A 265 13.89 -2.27 0.81
CA TRP A 265 14.24 -1.89 -0.56
C TRP A 265 13.87 -0.43 -0.84
N ILE A 266 12.68 0.02 -0.40
CA ILE A 266 12.22 1.40 -0.57
C ILE A 266 13.14 2.36 0.19
N LEU A 267 13.39 2.10 1.48
CA LEU A 267 14.25 2.95 2.31
C LEU A 267 15.69 2.99 1.79
N GLY A 268 16.23 1.85 1.33
CA GLY A 268 17.60 1.75 0.83
C GLY A 268 18.61 2.32 1.84
N ASN A 269 19.51 3.15 1.37
CA ASN A 269 20.52 3.86 2.17
C ASN A 269 20.16 5.33 2.44
N THR A 270 18.85 5.68 2.37
CA THR A 270 18.42 7.06 2.64
C THR A 270 18.73 7.43 4.08
N GLU A 271 19.56 8.47 4.27
CA GLU A 271 19.93 8.96 5.61
C GLU A 271 18.68 9.41 6.38
N GLY A 272 18.65 9.09 7.69
CA GLY A 272 17.48 9.34 8.54
C GLY A 272 16.38 8.27 8.43
N CYS A 273 16.57 7.24 7.57
CA CYS A 273 15.66 6.11 7.42
C CYS A 273 16.32 4.82 7.90
N TYR A 274 15.66 4.08 8.79
CA TYR A 274 16.24 2.92 9.44
C TYR A 274 15.31 1.72 9.42
N VAL A 275 15.89 0.54 9.14
CA VAL A 275 15.22 -0.75 9.32
C VAL A 275 15.61 -1.33 10.68
N SER A 276 14.64 -1.89 11.38
CA SER A 276 14.80 -2.52 12.70
C SER A 276 14.22 -3.93 12.70
N ASP A 277 14.65 -4.73 13.66
CA ASP A 277 13.94 -5.95 14.08
C ASP A 277 12.78 -5.61 15.05
N PHE A 278 12.21 -6.64 15.67
CA PHE A 278 11.10 -6.50 16.62
C PHE A 278 11.57 -6.35 18.09
N SER A 279 12.89 -6.16 18.35
CA SER A 279 13.40 -5.86 19.69
C SER A 279 13.06 -4.42 20.06
N THR A 280 12.50 -4.24 21.26
CA THR A 280 12.16 -2.91 21.79
C THR A 280 13.39 -2.03 21.92
N GLU A 281 14.52 -2.59 22.33
CA GLU A 281 15.80 -1.90 22.53
C GLU A 281 16.38 -1.44 21.19
N VAL A 282 16.35 -2.31 20.16
CA VAL A 282 16.86 -1.98 18.81
C VAL A 282 15.96 -0.93 18.17
N PHE A 283 14.65 -1.11 18.25
CA PHE A 283 13.68 -0.17 17.68
C PHE A 283 13.80 1.22 18.36
N SER A 284 13.95 1.27 19.69
CA SER A 284 14.19 2.48 20.46
C SER A 284 15.47 3.20 20.01
N LYS A 285 16.58 2.48 19.87
CA LYS A 285 17.85 3.04 19.35
C LYS A 285 17.67 3.65 17.96
N LYS A 286 16.90 2.99 17.06
CA LYS A 286 16.63 3.53 15.72
C LYS A 286 15.75 4.77 15.76
N ILE A 287 14.73 4.83 16.64
CA ILE A 287 13.93 6.03 16.86
C ILE A 287 14.83 7.18 17.32
N LYS A 288 15.71 6.95 18.30
CA LYS A 288 16.67 7.95 18.78
C LYS A 288 17.51 8.51 17.64
N LEU A 289 18.12 7.65 16.82
CA LEU A 289 18.93 8.07 15.66
C LEU A 289 18.10 8.90 14.66
N ALA A 290 16.86 8.51 14.38
CA ALA A 290 15.97 9.25 13.47
C ALA A 290 15.60 10.63 14.04
N LEU A 291 15.34 10.73 15.34
CA LEU A 291 15.06 12.01 16.03
C LEU A 291 16.30 12.93 16.04
N GLU A 292 17.50 12.38 16.28
CA GLU A 292 18.77 13.12 16.19
C GLU A 292 19.02 13.63 14.77
N PHE A 293 18.79 12.77 13.76
CA PHE A 293 18.86 13.17 12.35
C PHE A 293 17.86 14.30 12.05
N SER A 294 16.59 14.15 12.45
CA SER A 294 15.55 15.17 12.24
C SER A 294 15.92 16.51 12.87
N LYS A 295 16.51 16.50 14.07
CA LYS A 295 16.98 17.72 14.74
C LYS A 295 18.11 18.42 13.95
N LYS A 296 19.05 17.65 13.36
CA LYS A 296 20.22 18.17 12.63
C LYS A 296 19.88 18.61 11.21
N ASN A 297 19.16 17.74 10.47
CA ASN A 297 18.98 17.86 9.03
C ASN A 297 17.55 18.20 8.63
N ASN A 298 16.59 18.13 9.55
CA ASN A 298 15.14 18.36 9.40
C ASN A 298 14.46 17.36 8.46
N ARG A 299 14.98 17.09 7.26
CA ARG A 299 14.34 16.29 6.20
C ARG A 299 15.34 15.29 5.59
N THR A 300 14.80 14.18 5.07
CA THR A 300 15.57 13.19 4.28
C THR A 300 15.55 13.54 2.79
N SER A 301 16.27 12.77 1.97
CA SER A 301 16.16 12.76 0.50
C SER A 301 15.18 11.67 -0.01
N GLY A 302 14.21 11.30 0.81
CA GLY A 302 13.28 10.21 0.51
C GLY A 302 12.49 10.39 -0.78
N ARG A 303 12.06 11.63 -1.09
CA ARG A 303 11.33 11.94 -2.33
C ARG A 303 12.16 11.65 -3.58
N GLU A 304 13.43 12.06 -3.59
CA GLU A 304 14.36 11.76 -4.67
C GLU A 304 14.46 10.25 -4.88
N ARG A 305 14.64 9.50 -3.80
CA ARG A 305 14.67 8.04 -3.83
C ARG A 305 13.39 7.42 -4.42
N ILE A 306 12.20 7.94 -4.11
CA ILE A 306 10.92 7.47 -4.69
C ILE A 306 10.91 7.66 -6.21
N LEU A 307 11.36 8.83 -6.68
CA LEU A 307 11.42 9.15 -8.11
C LEU A 307 12.46 8.29 -8.84
N ASP A 308 13.66 8.10 -8.26
CA ASP A 308 14.72 7.25 -8.81
C ASP A 308 14.30 5.78 -8.94
N LEU A 309 13.50 5.29 -7.99
CA LEU A 309 12.93 3.95 -8.05
C LEU A 309 11.77 3.82 -9.07
N GLY A 310 11.25 4.92 -9.58
CA GLY A 310 10.09 4.93 -10.46
C GLY A 310 8.85 4.32 -9.80
N ILE A 311 8.61 4.66 -8.53
CA ILE A 311 7.46 4.18 -7.75
C ILE A 311 6.50 5.32 -7.35
N ASP A 312 6.58 6.46 -8.00
CA ASP A 312 5.50 7.43 -8.06
C ASP A 312 4.33 6.92 -8.93
N THR A 313 3.15 7.54 -8.78
CA THR A 313 1.94 7.09 -9.49
C THR A 313 2.06 7.15 -11.00
N ASP A 314 2.73 8.18 -11.55
CA ASP A 314 2.89 8.36 -12.99
C ASP A 314 3.78 7.26 -13.60
N SER A 315 4.94 7.02 -13.01
CA SER A 315 5.88 5.96 -13.42
C SER A 315 5.24 4.58 -13.36
N ILE A 316 4.48 4.30 -12.30
CA ILE A 316 3.75 3.02 -12.14
C ILE A 316 2.62 2.91 -13.17
N ALA A 317 1.87 3.98 -13.44
CA ALA A 317 0.79 3.98 -14.43
C ALA A 317 1.35 3.66 -15.83
N LYS A 318 2.44 4.31 -16.25
CA LYS A 318 3.13 4.03 -17.53
C LYS A 318 3.55 2.57 -17.66
N ARG A 319 4.08 1.97 -16.59
CA ARG A 319 4.46 0.55 -16.57
C ARG A 319 3.24 -0.36 -16.74
N ILE A 320 2.12 -0.05 -16.09
CA ILE A 320 0.88 -0.84 -16.18
C ILE A 320 0.26 -0.70 -17.58
N VAL A 321 0.19 0.50 -18.13
CA VAL A 321 -0.31 0.75 -19.50
C VAL A 321 0.48 -0.05 -20.53
N LYS A 322 1.82 -0.07 -20.41
CA LYS A 322 2.67 -0.89 -21.28
C LYS A 322 2.32 -2.38 -21.20
N LEU A 323 2.06 -2.91 -20.00
CA LEU A 323 1.63 -4.30 -19.84
C LEU A 323 0.24 -4.57 -20.43
N TYR A 324 -0.68 -3.63 -20.29
CA TYR A 324 -2.01 -3.73 -20.91
C TYR A 324 -1.91 -3.76 -22.44
N ALA A 325 -1.11 -2.86 -23.03
CA ALA A 325 -0.89 -2.83 -24.48
C ALA A 325 -0.31 -4.16 -24.98
N GLN A 326 0.71 -4.72 -24.32
CA GLN A 326 1.27 -6.01 -24.64
C GLN A 326 0.25 -7.15 -24.55
N LEU A 327 -0.65 -7.09 -23.56
CA LEU A 327 -1.65 -8.14 -23.31
C LEU A 327 -2.72 -8.20 -24.40
N ILE A 328 -3.06 -7.06 -25.02
CA ILE A 328 -4.06 -6.98 -26.10
C ILE A 328 -3.45 -6.87 -27.50
N GLY A 329 -2.12 -7.03 -27.63
CA GLY A 329 -1.42 -7.02 -28.92
C GLY A 329 -1.32 -5.63 -29.57
N ARG A 330 -1.25 -4.58 -28.77
CA ARG A 330 -1.03 -3.18 -29.21
C ARG A 330 0.35 -2.67 -28.86
#